data_abfbb198951eb0c05c0e17c259be6032
#
_entry.id   abfbb198951eb0c05c0e17c259be6032
#
_cell.length_a   1.000
_cell.length_b   1.000
_cell.length_c   1.000
_cell.angle_alpha   90.00
_cell.angle_beta   90.00
_cell.angle_gamma   90.00
#
_symmetry.space_group_name_H-M   'P 1'
#
loop_
_entity.id
_entity.type
_entity.pdbx_description
1 polymer ?
#
loop_
_entity_poly.entity_id
_entity_poly.type
_entity_poly.pdbx_seq_one_letter_code
_entity_poly.pdbx_strand_id
1 'polypeptide(L)'
;MKPQSHVAVLASPGMGHIIPLFELAKRLVVHHGIHVSFLNITTEASAAQNQLLHSPTLPPNLKVIDLPLADISALVTEDTLVVTRLCINVQESLKPLKSILIDLGKPQALIVDLFSTQAFDICNELSIPTYTFFTASTAFLAFSLYLPTLDCEVECEFVDLPEPVQVPGCTPIRTEDLLDQVRNRKTDEYNWVLYHFSRLTMVTGIFLNSWEDFEPASLRAIREHPLYKQINTPPVHPVGPLIKEDEPLTESGAVCGMAR
;
A
#
# COMPACT_ATOMS: atom_id res chain seq x y z
N MET A 1 0.94 13.11 -32.24
CA MET A 1 1.02 13.30 -30.77
C MET A 1 1.45 11.97 -30.17
N LYS A 2 2.45 11.95 -29.26
CA LYS A 2 2.73 10.72 -28.50
C LYS A 2 1.50 10.35 -27.69
N PRO A 3 1.09 9.08 -27.61
CA PRO A 3 0.00 8.70 -26.75
C PRO A 3 0.34 9.11 -25.31
N GLN A 4 -0.62 9.72 -24.63
CA GLN A 4 -0.45 10.13 -23.23
C GLN A 4 -0.27 8.87 -22.39
N SER A 5 0.74 8.86 -21.51
CA SER A 5 0.97 7.74 -20.60
C SER A 5 -0.21 7.59 -19.64
N HIS A 6 -0.67 6.37 -19.45
CA HIS A 6 -1.79 6.03 -18.58
C HIS A 6 -1.38 5.00 -17.53
N VAL A 7 -1.65 5.28 -16.27
CA VAL A 7 -1.36 4.43 -15.12
C VAL A 7 -2.63 4.23 -14.30
N ALA A 8 -2.84 3.01 -13.82
CA ALA A 8 -3.86 2.75 -12.81
C ALA A 8 -3.24 2.74 -11.41
N VAL A 9 -3.98 3.19 -10.42
CA VAL A 9 -3.59 3.19 -9.00
C VAL A 9 -4.70 2.53 -8.20
N LEU A 10 -4.37 1.58 -7.35
CA LEU A 10 -5.33 0.86 -6.51
C LEU A 10 -4.86 0.92 -5.05
N ALA A 11 -5.67 1.51 -4.19
CA ALA A 11 -5.44 1.54 -2.75
C ALA A 11 -6.38 0.57 -2.02
N SER A 12 -5.86 -0.13 -1.02
CA SER A 12 -6.71 -0.82 -0.05
C SER A 12 -7.51 0.19 0.79
N PRO A 13 -8.68 -0.19 1.32
CA PRO A 13 -9.43 0.66 2.25
C PRO A 13 -8.59 1.07 3.47
N GLY A 14 -8.81 2.30 3.91
CA GLY A 14 -8.09 2.90 5.04
C GLY A 14 -7.34 4.16 4.65
N MET A 15 -7.57 5.25 5.40
CA MET A 15 -7.04 6.58 5.04
C MET A 15 -5.51 6.64 5.04
N GLY A 16 -4.84 5.80 5.86
CA GLY A 16 -3.37 5.69 5.87
C GLY A 16 -2.78 5.14 4.57
N HIS A 17 -3.57 4.43 3.76
CA HIS A 17 -3.19 3.91 2.45
C HIS A 17 -3.69 4.82 1.33
N ILE A 18 -4.94 5.24 1.41
CA ILE A 18 -5.60 6.05 0.37
C ILE A 18 -4.93 7.41 0.22
N ILE A 19 -4.71 8.15 1.33
CA ILE A 19 -4.15 9.51 1.25
C ILE A 19 -2.82 9.52 0.50
N PRO A 20 -1.77 8.78 0.91
CA PRO A 20 -0.49 8.88 0.24
C PRO A 20 -0.50 8.35 -1.20
N LEU A 21 -1.30 7.31 -1.53
CA LEU A 21 -1.46 6.88 -2.91
C LEU A 21 -2.20 7.91 -3.76
N PHE A 22 -3.18 8.58 -3.20
CA PHE A 22 -3.93 9.62 -3.89
C PHE A 22 -3.07 10.87 -4.12
N GLU A 23 -2.21 11.24 -3.18
CA GLU A 23 -1.21 12.30 -3.38
C GLU A 23 -0.19 11.90 -4.46
N LEU A 24 0.26 10.64 -4.50
CA LEU A 24 1.08 10.15 -5.60
C LEU A 24 0.34 10.32 -6.95
N ALA A 25 -0.91 9.89 -7.02
CA ALA A 25 -1.74 10.02 -8.22
C ALA A 25 -1.87 11.47 -8.68
N LYS A 26 -2.12 12.41 -7.77
CA LYS A 26 -2.16 13.85 -8.08
C LYS A 26 -0.82 14.37 -8.61
N ARG A 27 0.30 13.99 -7.99
CA ARG A 27 1.64 14.40 -8.44
C ARG A 27 1.97 13.86 -9.83
N LEU A 28 1.63 12.60 -10.12
CA LEU A 28 1.82 12.01 -11.45
C LEU A 28 1.05 12.78 -12.52
N VAL A 29 -0.16 13.24 -12.22
CA VAL A 29 -0.95 14.06 -13.14
C VAL A 29 -0.37 15.47 -13.28
N VAL A 30 -0.16 16.17 -12.16
CA VAL A 30 0.17 17.60 -12.16
C VAL A 30 1.58 17.86 -12.64
N HIS A 31 2.55 17.06 -12.17
CA HIS A 31 3.97 17.33 -12.48
C HIS A 31 4.49 16.56 -13.69
N HIS A 32 3.85 15.42 -14.04
CA HIS A 32 4.34 14.55 -15.12
C HIS A 32 3.36 14.41 -16.28
N GLY A 33 2.15 15.00 -16.20
CA GLY A 33 1.15 14.95 -17.27
C GLY A 33 0.63 13.53 -17.57
N ILE A 34 0.80 12.59 -16.62
CA ILE A 34 0.33 11.22 -16.74
C ILE A 34 -1.18 11.18 -16.52
N HIS A 35 -1.92 10.44 -17.34
CA HIS A 35 -3.31 10.13 -17.06
C HIS A 35 -3.37 9.05 -15.98
N VAL A 36 -4.15 9.28 -14.93
CA VAL A 36 -4.28 8.33 -13.82
C VAL A 36 -5.73 7.92 -13.62
N SER A 37 -5.95 6.60 -13.59
CA SER A 37 -7.20 6.00 -13.14
C SER A 37 -7.01 5.48 -11.71
N PHE A 38 -7.61 6.15 -10.74
CA PHE A 38 -7.58 5.74 -9.34
C PHE A 38 -8.76 4.80 -9.07
N LEU A 39 -8.47 3.54 -8.82
CA LEU A 39 -9.46 2.49 -8.56
C LEU A 39 -9.83 2.53 -7.07
N ASN A 40 -11.10 2.83 -6.80
CA ASN A 40 -11.62 2.99 -5.45
C ASN A 40 -12.42 1.75 -5.02
N ILE A 41 -11.99 1.09 -3.96
CA ILE A 41 -12.77 0.03 -3.31
C ILE A 41 -13.86 0.70 -2.49
N THR A 42 -15.12 0.50 -2.90
CA THR A 42 -16.29 1.15 -2.29
C THR A 42 -16.91 0.34 -1.14
N THR A 43 -16.60 -0.95 -1.08
CA THR A 43 -17.08 -1.85 -0.01
C THR A 43 -16.50 -1.38 1.33
N GLU A 44 -17.37 -1.08 2.27
CA GLU A 44 -17.05 -0.51 3.59
C GLU A 44 -16.28 0.83 3.53
N ALA A 45 -16.40 1.58 2.43
CA ALA A 45 -15.74 2.88 2.30
C ALA A 45 -16.27 3.89 3.34
N SER A 46 -15.34 4.60 3.99
CA SER A 46 -15.70 5.64 4.96
C SER A 46 -16.22 6.90 4.27
N ALA A 47 -17.00 7.71 5.00
CA ALA A 47 -17.44 9.03 4.52
C ALA A 47 -16.23 9.93 4.16
N ALA A 48 -15.13 9.86 4.93
CA ALA A 48 -13.92 10.61 4.67
C ALA A 48 -13.23 10.17 3.36
N GLN A 49 -13.21 8.86 3.07
CA GLN A 49 -12.72 8.33 1.79
C GLN A 49 -13.53 8.89 0.62
N ASN A 50 -14.86 8.81 0.70
CA ASN A 50 -15.73 9.32 -0.36
C ASN A 50 -15.55 10.83 -0.56
N GLN A 51 -15.47 11.60 0.52
CA GLN A 51 -15.24 13.05 0.43
C GLN A 51 -13.91 13.39 -0.23
N LEU A 52 -12.84 12.65 0.09
CA LEU A 52 -11.52 12.88 -0.48
C LEU A 52 -11.49 12.56 -1.98
N LEU A 53 -12.00 11.39 -2.36
CA LEU A 53 -11.88 10.86 -3.71
C LEU A 53 -12.83 11.52 -4.71
N HIS A 54 -13.99 12.02 -4.25
CA HIS A 54 -14.97 12.71 -5.10
C HIS A 54 -14.96 14.23 -4.93
N SER A 55 -13.81 14.80 -4.54
CA SER A 55 -13.65 16.24 -4.47
C SER A 55 -13.85 16.89 -5.86
N PRO A 56 -14.60 18.02 -5.98
CA PRO A 56 -14.79 18.72 -7.23
C PRO A 56 -13.51 19.39 -7.77
N THR A 57 -12.43 19.41 -6.99
CA THR A 57 -11.17 20.09 -7.34
C THR A 57 -10.12 19.14 -7.91
N LEU A 58 -10.50 17.93 -8.34
CA LEU A 58 -9.55 16.97 -8.90
C LEU A 58 -8.94 17.44 -10.23
N PRO A 59 -7.64 17.18 -10.46
CA PRO A 59 -7.01 17.46 -11.73
C PRO A 59 -7.72 16.73 -12.89
N PRO A 60 -7.89 17.35 -14.08
CA PRO A 60 -8.71 16.79 -15.16
C PRO A 60 -8.24 15.41 -15.68
N ASN A 61 -6.95 15.10 -15.53
CA ASN A 61 -6.40 13.80 -15.94
C ASN A 61 -6.34 12.76 -14.81
N LEU A 62 -6.93 13.05 -13.66
CA LEU A 62 -7.13 12.10 -12.55
C LEU A 62 -8.60 11.68 -12.55
N LYS A 63 -8.86 10.43 -12.84
CA LYS A 63 -10.20 9.85 -12.78
C LYS A 63 -10.30 8.86 -11.63
N VAL A 64 -11.29 9.03 -10.77
CA VAL A 64 -11.64 8.02 -9.77
C VAL A 64 -12.67 7.07 -10.39
N ILE A 65 -12.45 5.79 -10.22
CA ILE A 65 -13.29 4.70 -10.72
C ILE A 65 -13.71 3.86 -9.54
N ASP A 66 -14.96 3.95 -9.17
CA ASP A 66 -15.53 3.14 -8.12
C ASP A 66 -15.68 1.69 -8.57
N LEU A 67 -15.05 0.78 -7.84
CA LEU A 67 -15.28 -0.65 -8.04
C LEU A 67 -16.67 -1.02 -7.54
N PRO A 68 -17.36 -1.98 -8.19
CA PRO A 68 -18.64 -2.49 -7.71
C PRO A 68 -18.56 -2.96 -6.27
N LEU A 69 -19.63 -2.73 -5.51
CA LEU A 69 -19.75 -3.23 -4.14
C LEU A 69 -19.62 -4.75 -4.11
N ALA A 70 -18.75 -5.26 -3.25
CA ALA A 70 -18.63 -6.68 -2.97
C ALA A 70 -19.46 -7.05 -1.74
N ASP A 71 -20.14 -8.19 -1.79
CA ASP A 71 -20.82 -8.74 -0.61
C ASP A 71 -19.82 -9.63 0.15
N ILE A 72 -19.41 -9.17 1.32
CA ILE A 72 -18.49 -9.89 2.21
C ILE A 72 -19.21 -10.41 3.46
N SER A 73 -20.51 -10.25 3.58
CA SER A 73 -21.28 -10.54 4.79
C SER A 73 -21.20 -12.02 5.26
N ALA A 74 -21.04 -12.93 4.30
CA ALA A 74 -20.88 -14.36 4.60
C ALA A 74 -19.43 -14.77 4.95
N LEU A 75 -18.46 -13.86 4.75
CA LEU A 75 -17.02 -14.14 4.90
C LEU A 75 -16.42 -13.51 6.16
N VAL A 76 -17.10 -12.50 6.71
CA VAL A 76 -16.63 -11.75 7.89
C VAL A 76 -17.72 -11.69 8.96
N THR A 77 -17.28 -11.68 10.22
CA THR A 77 -18.14 -11.52 11.39
C THR A 77 -17.67 -10.31 12.20
N GLU A 78 -18.37 -9.99 13.30
CA GLU A 78 -17.93 -8.94 14.23
C GLU A 78 -16.58 -9.26 14.88
N ASP A 79 -16.27 -10.54 15.06
CA ASP A 79 -15.01 -11.00 15.65
C ASP A 79 -13.85 -11.12 14.63
N THR A 80 -14.12 -10.89 13.36
CA THR A 80 -13.06 -10.96 12.32
C THR A 80 -12.04 -9.83 12.54
N LEU A 81 -10.79 -10.21 12.70
CA LEU A 81 -9.68 -9.28 12.93
C LEU A 81 -9.51 -8.29 11.77
N VAL A 82 -9.03 -7.09 12.09
CA VAL A 82 -9.06 -5.93 11.17
C VAL A 82 -8.32 -6.20 9.87
N VAL A 83 -7.12 -6.78 9.92
CA VAL A 83 -6.33 -7.06 8.71
C VAL A 83 -6.96 -8.18 7.88
N THR A 84 -7.48 -9.22 8.52
CA THR A 84 -8.23 -10.29 7.84
C THR A 84 -9.43 -9.71 7.10
N ARG A 85 -10.24 -8.88 7.77
CA ARG A 85 -11.40 -8.22 7.16
C ARG A 85 -10.99 -7.32 5.98
N LEU A 86 -9.93 -6.55 6.14
CA LEU A 86 -9.36 -5.72 5.07
C LEU A 86 -8.97 -6.56 3.85
N CYS A 87 -8.23 -7.65 4.07
CA CYS A 87 -7.75 -8.51 2.97
C CYS A 87 -8.88 -9.23 2.25
N ILE A 88 -9.91 -9.70 2.99
CA ILE A 88 -11.12 -10.29 2.40
C ILE A 88 -11.87 -9.24 1.57
N ASN A 89 -12.06 -8.03 2.11
CA ASN A 89 -12.70 -6.94 1.38
C ASN A 89 -11.97 -6.63 0.07
N VAL A 90 -10.65 -6.48 0.12
CA VAL A 90 -9.84 -6.26 -1.09
C VAL A 90 -10.01 -7.42 -2.08
N GLN A 91 -9.85 -8.66 -1.63
CA GLN A 91 -9.97 -9.85 -2.48
C GLN A 91 -11.29 -9.91 -3.22
N GLU A 92 -12.40 -9.71 -2.51
CA GLU A 92 -13.74 -9.75 -3.11
C GLU A 92 -13.99 -8.57 -4.06
N SER A 93 -13.52 -7.38 -3.70
CA SER A 93 -13.65 -6.17 -4.52
C SER A 93 -12.82 -6.24 -5.80
N LEU A 94 -11.78 -7.08 -5.87
CA LEU A 94 -10.94 -7.22 -7.06
C LEU A 94 -11.48 -8.22 -8.10
N LYS A 95 -12.58 -8.93 -7.85
CA LYS A 95 -13.17 -9.86 -8.83
C LYS A 95 -13.41 -9.23 -10.22
N PRO A 96 -13.91 -7.99 -10.34
CA PRO A 96 -14.09 -7.31 -11.63
C PRO A 96 -12.84 -6.64 -12.18
N LEU A 97 -11.70 -6.66 -11.48
CA LEU A 97 -10.51 -5.89 -11.85
C LEU A 97 -10.01 -6.18 -13.27
N LYS A 98 -10.03 -7.44 -13.69
CA LYS A 98 -9.57 -7.83 -15.04
C LYS A 98 -10.35 -7.13 -16.14
N SER A 99 -11.67 -7.13 -16.07
CA SER A 99 -12.54 -6.44 -17.05
C SER A 99 -12.30 -4.94 -17.01
N ILE A 100 -12.21 -4.35 -15.83
CA ILE A 100 -11.97 -2.91 -15.66
C ILE A 100 -10.64 -2.49 -16.31
N LEU A 101 -9.55 -3.23 -16.07
CA LEU A 101 -8.25 -2.92 -16.68
C LEU A 101 -8.28 -3.06 -18.21
N ILE A 102 -9.05 -3.99 -18.75
CA ILE A 102 -9.27 -4.14 -20.21
C ILE A 102 -10.06 -2.93 -20.75
N ASP A 103 -11.15 -2.55 -20.10
CA ASP A 103 -12.01 -1.42 -20.50
C ASP A 103 -11.25 -0.08 -20.42
N LEU A 104 -10.28 0.04 -19.52
CA LEU A 104 -9.35 1.16 -19.44
C LEU A 104 -8.28 1.19 -20.55
N GLY A 105 -8.30 0.22 -21.45
CA GLY A 105 -7.33 0.11 -22.54
C GLY A 105 -5.97 -0.45 -22.11
N LYS A 106 -5.93 -1.23 -21.04
CA LYS A 106 -4.71 -1.80 -20.43
C LYS A 106 -3.70 -0.69 -20.07
N PRO A 107 -3.80 -0.10 -18.89
CA PRO A 107 -2.83 0.87 -18.41
C PRO A 107 -1.39 0.36 -18.52
N GLN A 108 -0.43 1.25 -18.73
CA GLN A 108 0.99 0.91 -18.87
C GLN A 108 1.61 0.38 -17.57
N ALA A 109 0.98 0.63 -16.45
CA ALA A 109 1.34 0.07 -15.13
C ALA A 109 0.13 0.11 -14.18
N LEU A 110 0.15 -0.77 -13.19
CA LEU A 110 -0.70 -0.69 -12.00
C LEU A 110 0.19 -0.44 -10.78
N ILE A 111 -0.13 0.59 -10.01
CA ILE A 111 0.50 0.87 -8.72
C ILE A 111 -0.48 0.46 -7.63
N VAL A 112 -0.07 -0.39 -6.70
CA VAL A 112 -0.90 -0.86 -5.59
C VAL A 112 -0.23 -0.58 -4.26
N ASP A 113 -0.99 -0.62 -3.18
CA ASP A 113 -0.43 -0.64 -1.85
C ASP A 113 -0.11 -2.06 -1.37
N LEU A 114 0.40 -2.15 -0.13
CA LEU A 114 0.82 -3.38 0.52
C LEU A 114 -0.28 -4.46 0.59
N PHE A 115 -1.56 -4.08 0.77
CA PHE A 115 -2.66 -5.04 0.97
C PHE A 115 -3.46 -5.35 -0.30
N SER A 116 -3.00 -4.88 -1.45
CA SER A 116 -3.66 -5.10 -2.75
C SER A 116 -2.85 -6.02 -3.68
N THR A 117 -1.95 -6.85 -3.13
CA THR A 117 -1.05 -7.69 -3.92
C THR A 117 -1.77 -8.81 -4.69
N GLN A 118 -3.03 -9.14 -4.37
CA GLN A 118 -3.84 -10.06 -5.16
C GLN A 118 -4.03 -9.59 -6.61
N ALA A 119 -3.92 -8.28 -6.86
CA ALA A 119 -3.98 -7.72 -8.21
C ALA A 119 -2.83 -8.16 -9.12
N PHE A 120 -1.71 -8.64 -8.56
CA PHE A 120 -0.53 -9.04 -9.36
C PHE A 120 -0.81 -10.16 -10.34
N ASP A 121 -1.61 -11.17 -9.95
CA ASP A 121 -1.93 -12.30 -10.81
C ASP A 121 -2.74 -11.85 -12.04
N ILE A 122 -3.70 -10.96 -11.82
CA ILE A 122 -4.52 -10.37 -12.90
C ILE A 122 -3.63 -9.52 -13.84
N CYS A 123 -2.74 -8.70 -13.28
CA CYS A 123 -1.84 -7.89 -14.07
C CYS A 123 -0.84 -8.72 -14.87
N ASN A 124 -0.34 -9.81 -14.28
CA ASN A 124 0.54 -10.74 -14.97
C ASN A 124 -0.15 -11.38 -16.19
N GLU A 125 -1.40 -11.84 -16.05
CA GLU A 125 -2.21 -12.35 -17.17
C GLU A 125 -2.41 -11.30 -18.28
N LEU A 126 -2.54 -10.04 -17.93
CA LEU A 126 -2.72 -8.93 -18.87
C LEU A 126 -1.39 -8.36 -19.40
N SER A 127 -0.26 -8.82 -18.89
CA SER A 127 1.09 -8.28 -19.16
C SER A 127 1.20 -6.79 -18.78
N ILE A 128 0.59 -6.39 -17.66
CA ILE A 128 0.67 -5.05 -17.10
C ILE A 128 1.73 -5.05 -15.99
N PRO A 129 2.81 -4.25 -16.09
CA PRO A 129 3.79 -4.10 -15.03
C PRO A 129 3.16 -3.60 -13.74
N THR A 130 3.54 -4.18 -12.61
CA THR A 130 3.05 -3.81 -11.29
C THR A 130 4.13 -3.15 -10.45
N TYR A 131 3.73 -2.17 -9.65
CA TYR A 131 4.57 -1.51 -8.67
C TYR A 131 3.84 -1.49 -7.33
N THR A 132 4.58 -1.65 -6.24
CA THR A 132 4.01 -1.44 -4.90
C THR A 132 4.40 -0.06 -4.40
N PHE A 133 3.42 0.71 -3.90
CA PHE A 133 3.67 1.89 -3.12
C PHE A 133 3.61 1.53 -1.63
N PHE A 134 4.78 1.57 -0.99
CA PHE A 134 4.93 1.19 0.40
C PHE A 134 4.80 2.44 1.28
N THR A 135 3.70 2.53 2.04
CA THR A 135 3.30 3.73 2.77
C THR A 135 4.04 3.96 4.09
N ALA A 136 4.76 2.95 4.57
CA ALA A 136 5.43 2.97 5.87
C ALA A 136 6.95 3.21 5.74
N SER A 137 7.67 3.05 6.86
CA SER A 137 9.11 3.29 6.95
C SER A 137 9.95 2.28 6.15
N THR A 138 11.20 2.65 5.86
CA THR A 138 12.19 1.77 5.23
C THR A 138 12.51 0.55 6.11
N ALA A 139 12.60 0.76 7.42
CA ALA A 139 12.83 -0.33 8.36
C ALA A 139 11.67 -1.34 8.34
N PHE A 140 10.43 -0.86 8.21
CA PHE A 140 9.29 -1.75 8.09
C PHE A 140 9.27 -2.49 6.74
N LEU A 141 9.68 -1.85 5.65
CA LEU A 141 9.88 -2.54 4.37
C LEU A 141 10.95 -3.63 4.49
N ALA A 142 12.07 -3.34 5.15
CA ALA A 142 13.14 -4.32 5.38
C ALA A 142 12.62 -5.53 6.17
N PHE A 143 11.87 -5.31 7.24
CA PHE A 143 11.20 -6.37 8.00
C PHE A 143 10.20 -7.15 7.13
N SER A 144 9.37 -6.46 6.35
CA SER A 144 8.36 -7.09 5.48
C SER A 144 8.99 -8.01 4.43
N LEU A 145 10.12 -7.60 3.85
CA LEU A 145 10.89 -8.42 2.91
C LEU A 145 11.59 -9.60 3.60
N TYR A 146 11.96 -9.46 4.88
CA TYR A 146 12.64 -10.50 5.64
C TYR A 146 11.68 -11.53 6.25
N LEU A 147 10.46 -11.13 6.58
CA LEU A 147 9.50 -11.99 7.29
C LEU A 147 9.29 -13.38 6.65
N PRO A 148 9.18 -13.54 5.32
CA PRO A 148 9.05 -14.87 4.72
C PRO A 148 10.27 -15.77 4.97
N THR A 149 11.47 -15.21 5.03
CA THR A 149 12.69 -15.95 5.38
C THR A 149 12.67 -16.34 6.87
N LEU A 150 12.35 -15.39 7.73
CA LEU A 150 12.23 -15.61 9.18
C LEU A 150 11.19 -16.69 9.48
N ASP A 151 10.07 -16.69 8.78
CA ASP A 151 9.00 -17.70 8.93
C ASP A 151 9.49 -19.10 8.62
N CYS A 152 10.36 -19.26 7.62
CA CYS A 152 10.96 -20.55 7.26
C CYS A 152 12.07 -21.00 8.24
N GLU A 153 12.78 -20.06 8.88
CA GLU A 153 13.91 -20.33 9.76
C GLU A 153 13.50 -20.62 11.20
N VAL A 154 12.31 -20.17 11.62
CA VAL A 154 11.84 -20.22 13.01
C VAL A 154 10.63 -21.15 13.12
N GLU A 155 10.75 -22.20 13.94
CA GLU A 155 9.67 -23.16 14.19
C GLU A 155 8.68 -22.71 15.29
N CYS A 156 9.16 -21.95 16.29
CA CYS A 156 8.33 -21.44 17.39
C CYS A 156 7.60 -20.13 17.02
N GLU A 157 6.76 -19.65 17.94
CA GLU A 157 6.20 -18.31 17.82
C GLU A 157 7.33 -17.28 17.96
N PHE A 158 7.28 -16.16 17.20
CA PHE A 158 8.36 -15.17 17.26
C PHE A 158 8.47 -14.48 18.62
N VAL A 159 7.39 -14.42 19.38
CA VAL A 159 7.39 -13.88 20.75
C VAL A 159 8.14 -14.76 21.75
N ASP A 160 8.34 -16.04 21.43
CA ASP A 160 9.06 -17.00 22.26
C ASP A 160 10.57 -17.08 21.92
N LEU A 161 11.05 -16.29 20.98
CA LEU A 161 12.46 -16.24 20.65
C LEU A 161 13.27 -15.69 21.83
N PRO A 162 14.43 -16.34 22.17
CA PRO A 162 15.26 -15.92 23.27
C PRO A 162 16.01 -14.60 23.04
N GLU A 163 16.16 -14.22 21.77
CA GLU A 163 16.90 -13.03 21.35
C GLU A 163 16.04 -12.15 20.43
N PRO A 164 16.28 -10.84 20.40
CA PRO A 164 15.59 -9.93 19.47
C PRO A 164 15.77 -10.35 18.01
N VAL A 165 14.74 -10.13 17.20
CA VAL A 165 14.79 -10.41 15.75
C VAL A 165 15.78 -9.48 15.06
N GLN A 166 16.76 -10.08 14.38
CA GLN A 166 17.81 -9.36 13.66
C GLN A 166 17.39 -9.13 12.21
N VAL A 167 16.95 -7.93 11.89
CA VAL A 167 16.59 -7.53 10.52
C VAL A 167 17.78 -6.75 9.93
N PRO A 168 18.34 -7.19 8.78
CA PRO A 168 19.48 -6.49 8.19
C PRO A 168 19.19 -5.01 7.91
N GLY A 169 20.06 -4.14 8.44
CA GLY A 169 19.93 -2.68 8.30
C GLY A 169 18.96 -2.00 9.27
N CYS A 170 18.42 -2.75 10.22
CA CYS A 170 17.54 -2.23 11.25
C CYS A 170 18.12 -2.43 12.65
N THR A 171 17.66 -1.66 13.61
CA THR A 171 17.86 -1.97 15.03
C THR A 171 17.19 -3.30 15.35
N PRO A 172 17.83 -4.18 16.15
CA PRO A 172 17.20 -5.42 16.58
C PRO A 172 15.81 -5.18 17.19
N ILE A 173 14.82 -5.93 16.72
CA ILE A 173 13.43 -5.79 17.16
C ILE A 173 13.20 -6.74 18.35
N ARG A 174 12.91 -6.18 19.51
CA ARG A 174 12.53 -7.00 20.67
C ARG A 174 11.25 -7.75 20.38
N THR A 175 11.10 -8.94 20.90
CA THR A 175 9.93 -9.78 20.63
C THR A 175 8.61 -9.15 21.08
N GLU A 176 8.66 -8.35 22.16
CA GLU A 176 7.51 -7.58 22.64
C GLU A 176 7.16 -6.36 21.75
N ASP A 177 8.06 -5.91 20.87
CA ASP A 177 7.85 -4.79 19.94
C ASP A 177 7.43 -5.26 18.54
N LEU A 178 7.29 -6.55 18.33
CA LEU A 178 6.76 -7.09 17.08
C LEU A 178 5.31 -6.62 16.87
N LEU A 179 4.96 -6.45 15.61
CA LEU A 179 3.58 -6.14 15.21
C LEU A 179 2.61 -7.18 15.77
N ASP A 180 1.45 -6.75 16.23
CA ASP A 180 0.42 -7.63 16.78
C ASP A 180 0.05 -8.75 15.79
N GLN A 181 0.01 -8.43 14.49
CA GLN A 181 -0.33 -9.37 13.42
C GLN A 181 0.69 -10.51 13.22
N VAL A 182 1.91 -10.36 13.73
CA VAL A 182 2.95 -11.42 13.60
C VAL A 182 3.25 -12.12 14.91
N ARG A 183 2.63 -11.71 16.03
CA ARG A 183 2.85 -12.31 17.35
C ARG A 183 2.26 -13.71 17.50
N ASN A 184 1.23 -14.02 16.74
CA ASN A 184 0.60 -15.34 16.74
C ASN A 184 0.51 -15.85 15.30
N ARG A 185 1.41 -16.76 14.96
CA ARG A 185 1.54 -17.34 13.61
C ARG A 185 0.38 -18.25 13.20
N LYS A 186 -0.55 -18.56 14.12
CA LYS A 186 -1.73 -19.41 13.87
C LYS A 186 -2.97 -18.63 13.46
N THR A 187 -2.90 -17.31 13.43
CA THR A 187 -4.05 -16.46 13.08
C THR A 187 -4.16 -16.26 11.57
N ASP A 188 -5.39 -15.98 11.12
CA ASP A 188 -5.62 -15.59 9.72
C ASP A 188 -4.92 -14.25 9.39
N GLU A 189 -4.81 -13.32 10.35
CA GLU A 189 -4.06 -12.08 10.14
C GLU A 189 -2.60 -12.34 9.79
N TYR A 190 -1.95 -13.27 10.53
CA TYR A 190 -0.58 -13.68 10.23
C TYR A 190 -0.48 -14.24 8.82
N ASN A 191 -1.38 -15.14 8.45
CA ASN A 191 -1.40 -15.75 7.13
C ASN A 191 -1.55 -14.69 6.01
N TRP A 192 -2.41 -13.70 6.21
CA TRP A 192 -2.58 -12.59 5.28
C TRP A 192 -1.34 -11.69 5.19
N VAL A 193 -0.74 -11.35 6.33
CA VAL A 193 0.51 -10.55 6.35
C VAL A 193 1.62 -11.30 5.63
N LEU A 194 1.82 -12.57 5.94
CA LEU A 194 2.84 -13.41 5.28
C LEU A 194 2.58 -13.52 3.77
N TYR A 195 1.33 -13.71 3.36
CA TYR A 195 0.92 -13.74 1.97
C TYR A 195 1.31 -12.46 1.24
N HIS A 196 0.96 -11.30 1.78
CA HIS A 196 1.27 -10.01 1.13
C HIS A 196 2.77 -9.73 1.12
N PHE A 197 3.48 -10.00 2.21
CA PHE A 197 4.91 -9.73 2.31
C PHE A 197 5.73 -10.64 1.38
N SER A 198 5.35 -11.91 1.24
CA SER A 198 6.00 -12.83 0.29
C SER A 198 5.87 -12.38 -1.17
N ARG A 199 4.85 -11.61 -1.49
CA ARG A 199 4.59 -11.11 -2.85
C ARG A 199 5.29 -9.79 -3.19
N LEU A 200 5.91 -9.12 -2.22
CA LEU A 200 6.63 -7.86 -2.46
C LEU A 200 7.79 -8.01 -3.45
N THR A 201 8.32 -9.22 -3.61
CA THR A 201 9.39 -9.49 -4.59
C THR A 201 8.88 -9.74 -6.01
N MET A 202 7.55 -9.80 -6.23
CA MET A 202 6.95 -10.10 -7.54
C MET A 202 6.77 -8.86 -8.42
N VAL A 203 7.01 -7.66 -7.90
CA VAL A 203 6.73 -6.41 -8.61
C VAL A 203 7.94 -5.92 -9.42
N THR A 204 7.68 -5.02 -10.37
CA THR A 204 8.72 -4.36 -11.17
C THR A 204 9.57 -3.40 -10.34
N GLY A 205 8.99 -2.80 -9.29
CA GLY A 205 9.68 -1.89 -8.37
C GLY A 205 8.79 -1.49 -7.20
N ILE A 206 9.42 -0.96 -6.16
CA ILE A 206 8.76 -0.48 -4.95
C ILE A 206 8.98 1.03 -4.84
N PHE A 207 7.90 1.80 -4.83
CA PHE A 207 7.91 3.20 -4.44
C PHE A 207 7.75 3.28 -2.93
N LEU A 208 8.72 3.88 -2.26
CA LEU A 208 8.75 3.98 -0.81
C LEU A 208 8.37 5.39 -0.37
N ASN A 209 7.40 5.52 0.54
CA ASN A 209 6.97 6.81 1.07
C ASN A 209 7.96 7.36 2.12
N SER A 210 9.21 7.45 1.74
CA SER A 210 10.32 7.97 2.53
C SER A 210 11.29 8.71 1.60
N TRP A 211 12.42 9.20 2.13
CA TRP A 211 13.47 9.81 1.32
C TRP A 211 14.85 9.31 1.73
N GLU A 212 15.83 9.53 0.85
CA GLU A 212 17.15 8.90 0.91
C GLU A 212 17.87 9.10 2.25
N ASP A 213 17.85 10.32 2.79
CA ASP A 213 18.61 10.67 3.98
C ASP A 213 17.85 10.41 5.31
N PHE A 214 16.60 9.98 5.25
CA PHE A 214 15.80 9.77 6.45
C PHE A 214 16.12 8.44 7.15
N GLU A 215 16.23 7.37 6.36
CA GLU A 215 16.52 6.03 6.84
C GLU A 215 17.64 5.37 6.02
N PRO A 216 18.85 6.00 5.97
CA PRO A 216 19.90 5.59 5.02
C PRO A 216 20.47 4.19 5.30
N ALA A 217 20.46 3.75 6.56
CA ALA A 217 20.98 2.44 6.94
C ALA A 217 20.11 1.30 6.40
N SER A 218 18.81 1.36 6.63
CA SER A 218 17.85 0.35 6.16
C SER A 218 17.76 0.34 4.64
N LEU A 219 17.75 1.51 4.01
CA LEU A 219 17.70 1.61 2.54
C LEU A 219 18.96 1.04 1.88
N ARG A 220 20.14 1.33 2.45
CA ARG A 220 21.39 0.75 1.98
C ARG A 220 21.40 -0.77 2.15
N ALA A 221 20.91 -1.28 3.29
CA ALA A 221 20.84 -2.71 3.52
C ALA A 221 19.92 -3.40 2.50
N ILE A 222 18.74 -2.86 2.22
CA ILE A 222 17.82 -3.41 1.19
C ILE A 222 18.52 -3.48 -0.18
N ARG A 223 19.34 -2.51 -0.53
CA ARG A 223 20.06 -2.46 -1.81
C ARG A 223 21.29 -3.36 -1.89
N GLU A 224 22.01 -3.55 -0.77
CA GLU A 224 23.37 -4.11 -0.79
C GLU A 224 23.52 -5.41 -0.02
N HIS A 225 22.71 -5.66 1.02
CA HIS A 225 22.87 -6.83 1.87
C HIS A 225 22.57 -8.13 1.11
N PRO A 226 23.39 -9.19 1.31
CA PRO A 226 23.27 -10.47 0.58
C PRO A 226 21.87 -11.09 0.66
N LEU A 227 21.19 -11.02 1.80
CA LEU A 227 19.86 -11.56 2.00
C LEU A 227 18.87 -10.95 0.99
N TYR A 228 18.80 -9.61 0.90
CA TYR A 228 17.85 -8.94 0.00
C TYR A 228 18.17 -9.17 -1.48
N LYS A 229 19.47 -9.38 -1.81
CA LYS A 229 19.87 -9.81 -3.16
C LYS A 229 19.43 -11.24 -3.44
N GLN A 230 19.55 -12.13 -2.46
CA GLN A 230 19.17 -13.54 -2.60
C GLN A 230 17.66 -13.72 -2.82
N ILE A 231 16.83 -12.94 -2.16
CA ILE A 231 15.38 -12.95 -2.36
C ILE A 231 14.93 -12.16 -3.60
N ASN A 232 15.88 -11.65 -4.41
CA ASN A 232 15.60 -10.85 -5.61
C ASN A 232 14.72 -9.63 -5.33
N THR A 233 15.05 -8.85 -4.30
CA THR A 233 14.32 -7.62 -3.96
C THR A 233 14.28 -6.68 -5.17
N PRO A 234 13.09 -6.21 -5.57
CA PRO A 234 12.96 -5.24 -6.66
C PRO A 234 13.63 -3.91 -6.33
N PRO A 235 13.94 -3.08 -7.35
CA PRO A 235 14.42 -1.72 -7.13
C PRO A 235 13.50 -0.94 -6.19
N VAL A 236 14.08 -0.31 -5.14
CA VAL A 236 13.36 0.53 -4.18
C VAL A 236 13.67 1.99 -4.46
N HIS A 237 12.62 2.77 -4.72
CA HIS A 237 12.68 4.19 -5.07
C HIS A 237 12.01 5.02 -3.97
N PRO A 238 12.77 5.74 -3.13
CA PRO A 238 12.20 6.73 -2.22
C PRO A 238 11.55 7.87 -3.02
N VAL A 239 10.27 8.12 -2.80
CA VAL A 239 9.49 9.14 -3.53
C VAL A 239 8.73 10.08 -2.60
N GLY A 240 8.88 9.91 -1.30
CA GLY A 240 8.15 10.63 -0.27
C GLY A 240 8.94 11.77 0.39
N PRO A 241 8.39 12.33 1.47
CA PRO A 241 7.10 11.96 2.03
C PRO A 241 5.94 12.50 1.18
N LEU A 242 4.96 11.64 0.92
CA LEU A 242 3.69 12.02 0.31
C LEU A 242 2.66 12.11 1.42
N ILE A 243 2.32 13.31 1.79
CA ILE A 243 1.33 13.65 2.83
C ILE A 243 0.27 14.55 2.20
N LYS A 244 -0.92 14.59 2.77
CA LYS A 244 -1.96 15.52 2.35
C LYS A 244 -1.42 16.95 2.53
N GLU A 245 -1.47 17.75 1.47
CA GLU A 245 -1.20 19.18 1.58
C GLU A 245 -2.32 19.84 2.39
N ASP A 246 -1.96 20.73 3.32
CA ASP A 246 -2.93 21.54 4.02
C ASP A 246 -3.67 22.42 3.02
N GLU A 247 -5.00 22.35 3.02
CA GLU A 247 -5.79 23.32 2.27
C GLU A 247 -5.50 24.70 2.87
N PRO A 248 -5.19 25.72 2.05
CA PRO A 248 -4.98 27.06 2.57
C PRO A 248 -6.21 27.44 3.39
N LEU A 249 -5.99 27.83 4.67
CA LEU A 249 -7.06 28.33 5.54
C LEU A 249 -7.78 29.44 4.77
N THR A 250 -8.98 29.16 4.29
CA THR A 250 -9.83 30.22 3.77
C THR A 250 -10.10 31.19 4.91
N GLU A 251 -9.83 32.48 4.73
CA GLU A 251 -9.97 33.54 5.76
C GLU A 251 -11.41 33.74 6.30
N SER A 252 -12.32 32.80 6.05
CA SER A 252 -13.72 32.85 6.52
C SER A 252 -13.92 32.33 7.95
N GLY A 253 -12.87 32.08 8.71
CA GLY A 253 -12.92 31.65 10.12
C GLY A 253 -12.55 32.70 11.16
N ALA A 254 -12.48 33.97 10.81
CA ALA A 254 -12.16 35.02 11.76
C ALA A 254 -13.44 35.64 12.33
N VAL A 255 -13.47 35.66 13.66
CA VAL A 255 -14.26 36.56 14.52
C VAL A 255 -15.71 36.14 14.81
N CYS A 256 -15.90 35.26 15.77
CA CYS A 256 -16.96 35.46 16.75
C CYS A 256 -16.34 36.04 18.00
N GLY A 257 -16.65 37.33 18.24
CA GLY A 257 -16.00 38.15 19.20
C GLY A 257 -16.17 37.69 20.64
N MET A 258 -15.13 37.85 21.41
CA MET A 258 -15.21 38.15 22.84
C MET A 258 -15.73 39.59 22.97
N ALA A 259 -16.94 39.72 23.46
CA ALA A 259 -17.46 40.93 24.05
C ALA A 259 -17.89 40.63 25.48
N ARG A 260 -17.08 41.14 26.39
CA ARG A 260 -17.34 41.51 27.81
C ARG A 260 -17.94 40.46 28.73
#